data_f4f339555c9d226edbeabe7202ce5234
#
_entry.id   f4f339555c9d226edbeabe7202ce5234
#
_cell.length_a   1.000
_cell.length_b   1.000
_cell.length_c   1.000
_cell.angle_alpha   90.00
_cell.angle_beta   90.00
_cell.angle_gamma   90.00
#
_symmetry.space_group_name_H-M   'P 1'
#
loop_
_entity.id
_entity.type
_entity.pdbx_description
1 polymer ?
#
loop_
_entity_poly.entity_id
_entity_poly.type
_entity_poly.pdbx_seq_one_letter_code
_entity_poly.pdbx_strand_id
1 'polypeptide(L)'
;MIREYETFSGFHFAEEKLEALLRSREQKQRISLKKGSLNIGIVGARANETIVKILEEKGAHLAFDLTCTGLMRKYILEPGQILTGYTRGLLSQFPCMRMEAAAGREELITRYGDSADGIIYHTVQFCDNYSYEYAWLKQRIHKPMLQLETDYTKQSYGQVLTRIEAFLESLTPSAKPAAIRKGDNQKMYVMGIDSGSTSTNAVIMNDEREIVASCVVRTGAKSGDSANRILQEILKKAGLARQDIAWIVSTGYGRVSITFADENVTEISCHGRGAHYFNPSVRTILDIGGQDSKAIRLNADGEVADFVMNDKCAAGTGRFLEMIARTLEMDIDDLGPAALQSTEEIEITSMCSVFAESEVISLIANNKEKADIANGVCRAIANKSYSLLKRAGMEEAFMMTGGVAKNPGVVRAVEDKIQASLYICPEPEIVGATGAALYALDKVTAQ
;
A
#
# COMPACT_ATOMS: atom_id res chain seq x y z
N MET A 1 -3.35 26.32 40.92
CA MET A 1 -3.52 26.25 39.46
C MET A 1 -5.00 26.07 39.06
N ILE A 2 -5.68 24.93 39.34
CA ILE A 2 -7.12 24.76 38.96
C ILE A 2 -8.02 25.80 39.62
N ARG A 3 -7.92 26.00 40.94
CA ARG A 3 -8.70 27.03 41.65
C ARG A 3 -8.40 28.44 41.15
N GLU A 4 -7.16 28.75 40.82
CA GLU A 4 -6.77 30.03 40.23
C GLU A 4 -7.38 30.21 38.84
N TYR A 5 -7.38 29.14 38.02
CA TYR A 5 -8.03 29.14 36.71
C TYR A 5 -9.53 29.31 36.80
N GLU A 6 -10.22 28.65 37.75
CA GLU A 6 -11.64 28.81 38.02
C GLU A 6 -11.98 30.25 38.43
N THR A 7 -11.16 30.85 39.30
CA THR A 7 -11.32 32.24 39.71
C THR A 7 -11.12 33.23 38.57
N PHE A 8 -10.18 32.94 37.67
CA PHE A 8 -9.90 33.79 36.52
C PHE A 8 -10.90 33.63 35.36
N SER A 9 -11.32 32.41 35.07
CA SER A 9 -12.14 32.08 33.90
C SER A 9 -13.66 32.05 34.19
N GLY A 10 -14.09 31.99 35.43
CA GLY A 10 -15.49 31.76 35.82
C GLY A 10 -16.00 30.34 35.52
N PHE A 11 -15.15 29.46 35.05
CA PHE A 11 -15.47 28.06 34.81
C PHE A 11 -15.26 27.23 36.07
N HIS A 12 -16.29 26.50 36.51
CA HIS A 12 -16.18 25.57 37.61
C HIS A 12 -15.82 24.17 37.14
N PHE A 13 -14.78 23.57 37.71
CA PHE A 13 -14.37 22.22 37.44
C PHE A 13 -15.35 21.22 38.06
N ALA A 14 -16.07 20.49 37.21
CA ALA A 14 -17.03 19.50 37.64
C ALA A 14 -16.37 18.15 37.89
N GLU A 15 -15.92 17.90 39.11
CA GLU A 15 -15.23 16.67 39.54
C GLU A 15 -16.05 15.41 39.23
N GLU A 16 -17.37 15.46 39.47
CA GLU A 16 -18.33 14.38 39.17
C GLU A 16 -18.40 14.04 37.68
N LYS A 17 -18.32 15.05 36.79
CA LYS A 17 -18.31 14.83 35.35
C LYS A 17 -16.99 14.20 34.89
N LEU A 18 -15.86 14.58 35.49
CA LEU A 18 -14.59 13.95 35.24
C LEU A 18 -14.59 12.48 35.68
N GLU A 19 -15.11 12.21 36.90
CA GLU A 19 -15.23 10.85 37.42
C GLU A 19 -16.07 9.95 36.49
N ALA A 20 -17.25 10.43 36.11
CA ALA A 20 -18.15 9.71 35.20
C ALA A 20 -17.45 9.41 33.85
N LEU A 21 -16.71 10.39 33.30
CA LEU A 21 -15.95 10.24 32.07
C LEU A 21 -14.83 9.21 32.24
N LEU A 22 -14.08 9.25 33.33
CA LEU A 22 -12.99 8.33 33.62
C LEU A 22 -13.49 6.90 33.81
N ARG A 23 -14.58 6.69 34.54
CA ARG A 23 -15.25 5.38 34.70
C ARG A 23 -15.74 4.82 33.38
N SER A 24 -16.34 5.65 32.53
CA SER A 24 -16.74 5.26 31.17
C SER A 24 -15.55 4.83 30.29
N ARG A 25 -14.39 5.47 30.46
CA ARG A 25 -13.18 5.11 29.73
C ARG A 25 -12.49 3.87 30.28
N GLU A 26 -12.51 3.64 31.57
CA GLU A 26 -11.95 2.45 32.22
C GLU A 26 -12.62 1.15 31.71
N GLN A 27 -13.93 1.19 31.44
CA GLN A 27 -14.65 0.06 30.85
C GLN A 27 -14.23 -0.25 29.41
N LYS A 28 -13.68 0.73 28.67
CA LYS A 28 -13.24 0.60 27.27
C LYS A 28 -11.75 0.19 27.13
N GLN A 29 -11.03 0.07 28.25
CA GLN A 29 -9.56 -0.15 28.24
C GLN A 29 -9.13 -1.62 28.16
N ARG A 30 -10.04 -2.55 27.95
CA ARG A 30 -9.71 -3.99 27.86
C ARG A 30 -9.41 -4.37 26.43
N ILE A 31 -8.50 -5.36 26.24
CA ILE A 31 -8.39 -6.07 24.97
C ILE A 31 -9.78 -6.60 24.65
N SER A 32 -10.30 -6.18 23.52
CA SER A 32 -11.59 -6.63 23.02
C SER A 32 -11.35 -7.50 21.81
N LEU A 33 -11.66 -8.79 21.92
CA LEU A 33 -11.56 -9.72 20.81
C LEU A 33 -12.95 -10.10 20.34
N LYS A 34 -13.15 -10.09 19.02
CA LYS A 34 -14.40 -10.48 18.39
C LYS A 34 -14.19 -11.75 17.57
N LYS A 35 -14.87 -12.82 17.97
CA LYS A 35 -14.80 -14.09 17.24
C LYS A 35 -15.41 -13.94 15.84
N GLY A 36 -14.71 -14.45 14.83
CA GLY A 36 -15.15 -14.39 13.43
C GLY A 36 -14.88 -13.07 12.72
N SER A 37 -14.12 -12.15 13.34
CA SER A 37 -13.58 -10.93 12.71
C SER A 37 -12.07 -10.89 12.87
N LEU A 38 -11.37 -10.22 11.95
CA LEU A 38 -9.96 -9.88 12.13
C LEU A 38 -9.84 -8.89 13.30
N ASN A 39 -8.97 -9.20 14.24
CA ASN A 39 -8.71 -8.41 15.44
C ASN A 39 -7.42 -7.62 15.24
N ILE A 40 -7.53 -6.30 15.09
CA ILE A 40 -6.42 -5.42 14.73
C ILE A 40 -6.05 -4.52 15.91
N GLY A 41 -4.76 -4.50 16.25
CA GLY A 41 -4.21 -3.55 17.20
C GLY A 41 -3.74 -2.27 16.50
N ILE A 42 -3.84 -1.12 17.17
CA ILE A 42 -3.25 0.14 16.70
C ILE A 42 -2.18 0.60 17.69
N VAL A 43 -1.01 0.98 17.17
CA VAL A 43 0.16 1.43 17.96
C VAL A 43 0.73 2.70 17.33
N GLY A 44 1.52 3.47 18.07
CA GLY A 44 2.29 4.61 17.56
C GLY A 44 1.66 5.97 17.83
N ALA A 45 1.59 6.83 16.82
CA ALA A 45 0.97 8.15 16.94
C ALA A 45 -0.54 8.05 17.13
N ARG A 46 -1.17 9.16 17.57
CA ARG A 46 -2.62 9.22 17.77
C ARG A 46 -3.35 8.71 16.51
N ALA A 47 -4.15 7.66 16.64
CA ALA A 47 -5.07 7.26 15.61
C ALA A 47 -6.17 8.31 15.43
N ASN A 48 -6.51 8.62 14.18
CA ASN A 48 -7.69 9.42 13.90
C ASN A 48 -8.93 8.50 13.82
N GLU A 49 -10.11 9.09 13.97
CA GLU A 49 -11.39 8.37 13.88
C GLU A 49 -11.57 7.67 12.53
N THR A 50 -10.94 8.20 11.48
CA THR A 50 -10.99 7.65 10.12
C THR A 50 -10.41 6.24 10.05
N ILE A 51 -9.28 5.97 10.71
CA ILE A 51 -8.65 4.64 10.71
C ILE A 51 -9.58 3.61 11.36
N VAL A 52 -10.13 3.97 12.53
CA VAL A 52 -11.05 3.09 13.27
C VAL A 52 -12.32 2.83 12.47
N LYS A 53 -12.89 3.86 11.86
CA LYS A 53 -14.08 3.75 11.01
C LYS A 53 -13.85 2.84 9.80
N ILE A 54 -12.72 2.98 9.11
CA ILE A 54 -12.37 2.10 7.98
C ILE A 54 -12.28 0.64 8.44
N LEU A 55 -11.64 0.35 9.58
CA LEU A 55 -11.55 -1.01 10.11
C LEU A 55 -12.94 -1.60 10.36
N GLU A 56 -13.83 -0.84 11.01
CA GLU A 56 -15.20 -1.28 11.29
C GLU A 56 -16.02 -1.49 10.02
N GLU A 57 -15.95 -0.57 9.05
CA GLU A 57 -16.62 -0.66 7.74
C GLU A 57 -16.15 -1.88 6.94
N LYS A 58 -14.88 -2.30 7.11
CA LYS A 58 -14.32 -3.50 6.47
C LYS A 58 -14.49 -4.78 7.31
N GLY A 59 -15.26 -4.73 8.37
CA GLY A 59 -15.58 -5.90 9.20
C GLY A 59 -14.46 -6.34 10.15
N ALA A 60 -13.38 -5.57 10.25
CA ALA A 60 -12.34 -5.79 11.23
C ALA A 60 -12.71 -5.19 12.60
N HIS A 61 -12.14 -5.71 13.66
CA HIS A 61 -12.39 -5.30 15.03
C HIS A 61 -11.13 -4.68 15.65
N LEU A 62 -11.30 -3.51 16.30
CA LEU A 62 -10.20 -2.89 17.05
C LEU A 62 -9.97 -3.64 18.35
N ALA A 63 -8.91 -4.44 18.42
CA ALA A 63 -8.58 -5.26 19.59
C ALA A 63 -7.99 -4.41 20.72
N PHE A 64 -7.13 -3.47 20.41
CA PHE A 64 -6.50 -2.55 21.37
C PHE A 64 -5.98 -1.29 20.69
N ASP A 65 -5.82 -0.22 21.47
CA ASP A 65 -5.23 1.06 21.05
C ASP A 65 -4.08 1.44 21.99
N LEU A 66 -2.85 1.24 21.52
CA LEU A 66 -1.60 1.64 22.17
C LEU A 66 -0.98 2.89 21.52
N THR A 67 -1.80 3.76 20.94
CA THR A 67 -1.34 5.06 20.47
C THR A 67 -1.04 6.01 21.63
N CYS A 68 -0.34 7.11 21.35
CA CYS A 68 0.03 8.09 22.37
C CYS A 68 -1.19 8.75 23.06
N THR A 69 -2.38 8.65 22.49
CA THR A 69 -3.65 9.09 23.10
C THR A 69 -4.64 7.96 23.28
N GLY A 70 -4.21 6.72 23.12
CA GLY A 70 -5.03 5.53 23.17
C GLY A 70 -5.68 5.27 24.52
N LEU A 71 -6.56 4.29 24.53
CA LEU A 71 -7.42 3.97 25.67
C LEU A 71 -6.70 3.23 26.81
N MET A 72 -5.41 2.89 26.64
CA MET A 72 -4.61 2.11 27.62
C MET A 72 -4.07 2.99 28.76
N ARG A 73 -4.93 3.85 29.32
CA ARG A 73 -4.60 4.66 30.50
C ARG A 73 -5.20 4.01 31.73
N LYS A 74 -4.36 3.71 32.72
CA LYS A 74 -4.84 3.30 34.03
C LYS A 74 -5.19 4.55 34.83
N TYR A 75 -6.48 4.76 35.10
CA TYR A 75 -6.92 5.78 36.04
C TYR A 75 -7.12 5.13 37.42
N ILE A 76 -6.49 5.70 38.44
CA ILE A 76 -6.69 5.27 39.81
C ILE A 76 -7.76 6.21 40.39
N LEU A 77 -8.99 5.73 40.47
CA LEU A 77 -10.09 6.49 41.05
C LEU A 77 -10.10 6.31 42.56
N GLU A 78 -9.48 7.22 43.28
CA GLU A 78 -9.50 7.25 44.74
C GLU A 78 -10.64 8.21 45.21
N PRO A 79 -11.60 7.78 46.05
CA PRO A 79 -12.64 8.64 46.54
C PRO A 79 -12.07 9.89 47.23
N GLY A 80 -12.51 11.06 46.81
CA GLY A 80 -12.03 12.35 47.33
C GLY A 80 -10.67 12.82 46.82
N GLN A 81 -10.01 12.04 45.88
CA GLN A 81 -8.73 12.40 45.31
C GLN A 81 -8.71 12.21 43.79
N ILE A 82 -9.78 12.55 43.09
CA ILE A 82 -9.96 12.27 41.65
C ILE A 82 -8.87 12.92 40.80
N LEU A 83 -8.48 14.15 41.11
CA LEU A 83 -7.40 14.84 40.39
C LEU A 83 -6.04 14.15 40.59
N THR A 84 -5.75 13.70 41.81
CA THR A 84 -4.51 12.97 42.08
C THR A 84 -4.49 11.64 41.34
N GLY A 85 -5.59 10.90 41.37
CA GLY A 85 -5.75 9.64 40.63
C GLY A 85 -5.67 9.85 39.12
N TYR A 86 -6.30 10.91 38.61
CA TYR A 86 -6.18 11.28 37.19
C TYR A 86 -4.75 11.62 36.78
N THR A 87 -4.06 12.47 37.57
CA THR A 87 -2.68 12.84 37.30
C THR A 87 -1.75 11.61 37.34
N ARG A 88 -1.92 10.73 38.34
CA ARG A 88 -1.19 9.46 38.44
C ARG A 88 -1.46 8.56 37.25
N GLY A 89 -2.73 8.48 36.81
CA GLY A 89 -3.11 7.73 35.60
C GLY A 89 -2.47 8.28 34.33
N LEU A 90 -2.38 9.61 34.20
CA LEU A 90 -1.67 10.24 33.07
C LEU A 90 -0.17 9.92 33.07
N LEU A 91 0.47 9.92 34.23
CA LEU A 91 1.90 9.60 34.37
C LEU A 91 2.17 8.11 34.17
N SER A 92 1.19 7.25 34.45
CA SER A 92 1.28 5.79 34.30
C SER A 92 0.76 5.28 32.96
N GLN A 93 0.40 6.17 32.03
CA GLN A 93 -0.08 5.78 30.71
C GLN A 93 1.02 5.06 29.91
N PHE A 94 0.62 4.36 28.84
CA PHE A 94 1.56 3.80 27.87
C PHE A 94 2.53 4.90 27.39
N PRO A 95 3.84 4.76 27.62
CA PRO A 95 4.79 5.85 27.39
C PRO A 95 4.94 6.19 25.90
N CYS A 96 5.12 7.47 25.60
CA CYS A 96 5.60 7.91 24.30
C CYS A 96 7.08 7.52 24.13
N MET A 97 7.53 7.28 22.90
CA MET A 97 8.94 7.04 22.58
C MET A 97 9.91 8.12 23.10
N ARG A 98 9.40 9.33 23.35
CA ARG A 98 10.18 10.46 23.87
C ARG A 98 10.29 10.48 25.39
N MET A 99 9.64 9.55 26.07
CA MET A 99 9.66 9.46 27.54
C MET A 99 10.78 8.52 28.01
N GLU A 100 11.34 8.79 29.17
CA GLU A 100 12.37 7.94 29.79
C GLU A 100 11.89 6.49 30.00
N ALA A 101 10.61 6.29 30.26
CA ALA A 101 9.99 4.99 30.46
C ALA A 101 9.72 4.21 29.13
N ALA A 102 10.24 4.66 28.00
CA ALA A 102 10.01 4.03 26.70
C ALA A 102 10.54 2.59 26.59
N ALA A 103 11.51 2.19 27.43
CA ALA A 103 12.13 0.87 27.41
C ALA A 103 11.13 -0.32 27.53
N GLY A 104 10.00 -0.12 28.20
CA GLY A 104 8.95 -1.15 28.34
C GLY A 104 7.95 -1.23 27.18
N ARG A 105 8.10 -0.38 26.16
CA ARG A 105 7.12 -0.33 25.05
C ARG A 105 7.12 -1.61 24.21
N GLU A 106 8.29 -2.13 23.87
CA GLU A 106 8.42 -3.37 23.08
C GLU A 106 7.69 -4.53 23.74
N GLU A 107 7.93 -4.75 25.03
CA GLU A 107 7.29 -5.84 25.79
C GLU A 107 5.76 -5.69 25.78
N LEU A 108 5.27 -4.47 25.99
CA LEU A 108 3.84 -4.21 25.96
C LEU A 108 3.23 -4.42 24.57
N ILE A 109 3.86 -3.91 23.53
CA ILE A 109 3.40 -4.05 22.15
C ILE A 109 3.40 -5.53 21.75
N THR A 110 4.43 -6.29 22.09
CA THR A 110 4.51 -7.73 21.84
C THR A 110 3.37 -8.46 22.56
N ARG A 111 3.22 -8.25 23.86
CA ARG A 111 2.19 -8.92 24.66
C ARG A 111 0.76 -8.64 24.18
N TYR A 112 0.46 -7.41 23.77
CA TYR A 112 -0.85 -7.08 23.23
C TYR A 112 -0.98 -7.56 21.78
N GLY A 113 0.10 -7.48 21.00
CA GLY A 113 0.16 -7.95 19.63
C GLY A 113 -0.09 -9.44 19.49
N ASP A 114 0.34 -10.26 20.47
CA ASP A 114 0.11 -11.70 20.46
C ASP A 114 -1.37 -12.08 20.41
N SER A 115 -2.25 -11.23 20.94
CA SER A 115 -3.70 -11.45 20.93
C SER A 115 -4.41 -10.94 19.68
N ALA A 116 -3.74 -10.20 18.81
CA ALA A 116 -4.29 -9.65 17.57
C ALA A 116 -3.87 -10.48 16.36
N ASP A 117 -4.63 -10.37 15.26
CA ASP A 117 -4.28 -10.96 13.97
C ASP A 117 -3.21 -10.11 13.25
N GLY A 118 -3.22 -8.80 13.47
CA GLY A 118 -2.23 -7.88 12.93
C GLY A 118 -2.19 -6.54 13.68
N ILE A 119 -1.18 -5.74 13.39
CA ILE A 119 -0.92 -4.45 14.03
C ILE A 119 -0.83 -3.36 12.98
N ILE A 120 -1.60 -2.28 13.12
CA ILE A 120 -1.38 -1.04 12.39
C ILE A 120 -0.47 -0.14 13.24
N TYR A 121 0.74 0.08 12.75
CA TYR A 121 1.66 1.03 13.34
C TYR A 121 1.48 2.40 12.69
N HIS A 122 0.76 3.28 13.38
CA HIS A 122 0.44 4.61 12.87
C HIS A 122 1.59 5.58 13.12
N THR A 123 2.05 6.21 12.05
CA THR A 123 3.03 7.30 12.11
C THR A 123 2.40 8.57 11.53
N VAL A 124 2.88 9.73 11.98
CA VAL A 124 2.51 11.02 11.41
C VAL A 124 3.69 11.55 10.63
N GLN A 125 3.44 12.16 9.50
CA GLN A 125 4.47 12.78 8.67
C GLN A 125 5.36 13.71 9.52
N PHE A 126 6.66 13.62 9.32
CA PHE A 126 7.71 14.31 10.11
C PHE A 126 7.85 13.86 11.59
N CYS A 127 7.23 12.75 11.99
CA CYS A 127 7.48 12.17 13.30
C CYS A 127 8.55 11.05 13.23
N ASP A 128 9.81 11.45 13.21
CA ASP A 128 10.95 10.53 13.04
C ASP A 128 11.04 9.47 14.15
N ASN A 129 10.67 9.83 15.38
CA ASN A 129 10.72 8.91 16.52
C ASN A 129 9.85 7.66 16.30
N TYR A 130 8.61 7.83 15.83
CA TYR A 130 7.74 6.69 15.56
C TYR A 130 8.15 5.93 14.30
N SER A 131 8.71 6.60 13.30
CA SER A 131 9.24 5.93 12.12
C SER A 131 10.46 5.06 12.47
N TYR A 132 11.34 5.55 13.35
CA TYR A 132 12.46 4.77 13.87
C TYR A 132 11.99 3.56 14.71
N GLU A 133 11.04 3.77 15.63
CA GLU A 133 10.49 2.68 16.45
C GLU A 133 9.85 1.59 15.58
N TYR A 134 9.09 1.97 14.55
CA TYR A 134 8.51 1.01 13.62
C TYR A 134 9.57 0.11 12.98
N ALA A 135 10.63 0.72 12.40
CA ALA A 135 11.70 -0.02 11.77
C ALA A 135 12.41 -1.00 12.73
N TRP A 136 12.56 -0.58 13.99
CA TRP A 136 13.16 -1.39 15.04
C TRP A 136 12.25 -2.53 15.53
N LEU A 137 10.96 -2.26 15.74
CA LEU A 137 9.97 -3.26 16.15
C LEU A 137 9.70 -4.30 15.07
N LYS A 138 9.68 -3.90 13.81
CA LYS A 138 9.43 -4.80 12.67
C LYS A 138 10.42 -5.96 12.60
N GLN A 139 11.65 -5.78 13.10
CA GLN A 139 12.67 -6.82 13.15
C GLN A 139 12.50 -7.79 14.33
N ARG A 140 11.67 -7.44 15.32
CA ARG A 140 11.53 -8.16 16.59
C ARG A 140 10.17 -8.77 16.81
N ILE A 141 9.14 -8.13 16.31
CA ILE A 141 7.76 -8.59 16.47
C ILE A 141 7.39 -9.43 15.25
N HIS A 142 7.10 -10.71 15.48
CA HIS A 142 6.75 -11.67 14.42
C HIS A 142 5.25 -11.64 14.04
N LYS A 143 4.58 -10.53 14.24
CA LYS A 143 3.20 -10.31 13.80
C LYS A 143 3.17 -9.47 12.54
N PRO A 144 2.22 -9.71 11.61
CA PRO A 144 2.00 -8.81 10.50
C PRO A 144 1.80 -7.38 10.99
N MET A 145 2.55 -6.44 10.41
CA MET A 145 2.54 -5.05 10.85
C MET A 145 2.52 -4.10 9.65
N LEU A 146 1.46 -3.31 9.55
CA LEU A 146 1.32 -2.27 8.55
C LEU A 146 1.84 -0.94 9.08
N GLN A 147 2.82 -0.32 8.41
CA GLN A 147 3.15 1.09 8.65
C GLN A 147 2.13 1.97 7.93
N LEU A 148 1.38 2.74 8.68
CA LEU A 148 0.39 3.67 8.16
C LEU A 148 0.80 5.10 8.50
N GLU A 149 1.33 5.82 7.52
CA GLU A 149 1.69 7.23 7.67
C GLU A 149 0.54 8.15 7.25
N THR A 150 0.16 9.08 8.10
CA THR A 150 -0.84 10.11 7.80
C THR A 150 -0.31 11.52 8.08
N ASP A 151 -0.97 12.51 7.51
CA ASP A 151 -0.77 13.93 7.77
C ASP A 151 -2.01 14.56 8.45
N TYR A 152 -2.98 13.72 8.86
CA TYR A 152 -4.29 14.09 9.39
C TYR A 152 -5.19 14.87 8.42
N THR A 153 -4.83 15.02 7.16
CA THR A 153 -5.71 15.66 6.17
C THR A 153 -6.77 14.69 5.64
N LYS A 154 -7.90 15.23 5.18
CA LYS A 154 -8.94 14.42 4.53
C LYS A 154 -8.54 13.97 3.12
N GLN A 155 -7.53 14.59 2.52
CA GLN A 155 -7.09 14.32 1.15
C GLN A 155 -6.42 12.95 1.02
N SER A 156 -5.83 12.42 2.09
CA SER A 156 -5.17 11.10 2.11
C SER A 156 -6.12 9.92 2.38
N TYR A 157 -7.45 10.14 2.44
CA TYR A 157 -8.42 9.09 2.77
C TYR A 157 -8.31 7.86 1.86
N GLY A 158 -8.29 8.04 0.54
CA GLY A 158 -8.19 6.93 -0.42
C GLY A 158 -6.91 6.11 -0.26
N GLN A 159 -5.79 6.78 0.04
CA GLN A 159 -4.50 6.11 0.29
C GLN A 159 -4.51 5.30 1.58
N VAL A 160 -5.10 5.86 2.64
CA VAL A 160 -5.27 5.18 3.93
C VAL A 160 -6.18 3.97 3.77
N LEU A 161 -7.30 4.13 3.05
CA LEU A 161 -8.24 3.05 2.76
C LEU A 161 -7.57 1.90 2.02
N THR A 162 -6.88 2.16 0.91
CA THR A 162 -6.20 1.13 0.11
C THR A 162 -5.17 0.35 0.94
N ARG A 163 -4.39 1.02 1.80
CA ARG A 163 -3.40 0.35 2.65
C ARG A 163 -4.04 -0.53 3.71
N ILE A 164 -5.11 -0.06 4.35
CA ILE A 164 -5.84 -0.85 5.35
C ILE A 164 -6.51 -2.05 4.67
N GLU A 165 -7.18 -1.87 3.53
CA GLU A 165 -7.79 -2.96 2.77
C GLU A 165 -6.75 -4.03 2.38
N ALA A 166 -5.62 -3.62 1.77
CA ALA A 166 -4.56 -4.54 1.38
C ALA A 166 -3.97 -5.30 2.59
N PHE A 167 -3.86 -4.63 3.73
CA PHE A 167 -3.40 -5.27 4.96
C PHE A 167 -4.41 -6.31 5.46
N LEU A 168 -5.71 -5.99 5.48
CA LEU A 168 -6.74 -6.94 5.89
C LEU A 168 -6.84 -8.12 4.91
N GLU A 169 -6.71 -7.87 3.61
CA GLU A 169 -6.64 -8.92 2.59
C GLU A 169 -5.46 -9.86 2.84
N SER A 170 -4.28 -9.33 3.18
CA SER A 170 -3.08 -10.14 3.47
C SER A 170 -3.19 -11.00 4.74
N LEU A 171 -4.06 -10.63 5.67
CA LEU A 171 -4.35 -11.41 6.88
C LEU A 171 -5.42 -12.48 6.68
N THR A 172 -6.14 -12.42 5.56
CA THR A 172 -7.21 -13.37 5.23
C THR A 172 -6.63 -14.46 4.33
N PRO A 173 -6.59 -15.74 4.77
CA PRO A 173 -6.10 -16.81 3.92
C PRO A 173 -6.86 -16.83 2.59
N SER A 174 -6.14 -16.84 1.48
CA SER A 174 -6.76 -17.06 0.16
C SER A 174 -7.47 -18.40 0.18
N ALA A 175 -8.73 -18.42 -0.23
CA ALA A 175 -9.42 -19.70 -0.43
C ALA A 175 -8.59 -20.53 -1.42
N LYS A 176 -8.14 -21.72 -0.99
CA LYS A 176 -7.44 -22.62 -1.91
C LYS A 176 -8.37 -22.87 -3.10
N PRO A 177 -7.84 -22.80 -4.34
CA PRO A 177 -8.67 -23.04 -5.52
C PRO A 177 -9.41 -24.36 -5.36
N ALA A 178 -10.73 -24.31 -5.34
CA ALA A 178 -11.53 -25.51 -5.40
C ALA A 178 -11.23 -26.23 -6.72
N ALA A 179 -11.09 -27.54 -6.69
CA ALA A 179 -10.94 -28.31 -7.92
C ALA A 179 -12.17 -28.07 -8.78
N ILE A 180 -11.97 -27.58 -10.00
CA ILE A 180 -13.05 -27.31 -10.97
C ILE A 180 -13.86 -28.59 -11.12
N ARG A 181 -15.12 -28.57 -10.69
CA ARG A 181 -16.06 -29.67 -10.99
C ARG A 181 -16.33 -29.60 -12.49
N LYS A 182 -15.74 -30.51 -13.26
CA LYS A 182 -16.08 -30.70 -14.67
C LYS A 182 -17.56 -31.15 -14.77
N GLY A 183 -18.40 -30.18 -14.96
CA GLY A 183 -19.83 -30.39 -15.29
C GLY A 183 -20.24 -29.33 -16.28
N ASP A 184 -20.58 -29.77 -17.46
CA ASP A 184 -20.97 -29.07 -18.68
C ASP A 184 -19.86 -28.51 -19.56
N ASN A 185 -19.96 -28.84 -20.85
CA ASN A 185 -19.02 -28.47 -21.95
C ASN A 185 -19.03 -26.97 -22.32
N GLN A 186 -19.51 -26.08 -21.44
CA GLN A 186 -19.51 -24.64 -21.70
C GLN A 186 -18.28 -24.01 -21.11
N LYS A 187 -17.41 -23.45 -21.96
CA LYS A 187 -16.23 -22.69 -21.53
C LYS A 187 -16.68 -21.50 -20.68
N MET A 188 -16.14 -21.39 -19.47
CA MET A 188 -16.43 -20.29 -18.56
C MET A 188 -15.32 -19.25 -18.68
N TYR A 189 -15.71 -17.98 -18.73
CA TYR A 189 -14.78 -16.87 -18.82
C TYR A 189 -14.99 -15.91 -17.65
N VAL A 190 -13.88 -15.35 -17.15
CA VAL A 190 -13.87 -14.30 -16.13
C VAL A 190 -13.03 -13.13 -16.61
N MET A 191 -13.20 -11.97 -15.98
CA MET A 191 -12.44 -10.77 -16.36
C MET A 191 -11.85 -10.09 -15.14
N GLY A 192 -10.58 -9.66 -15.26
CA GLY A 192 -9.92 -8.73 -14.36
C GLY A 192 -9.70 -7.39 -15.03
N ILE A 193 -9.97 -6.30 -14.32
CA ILE A 193 -9.75 -4.93 -14.80
C ILE A 193 -8.91 -4.17 -13.78
N ASP A 194 -7.74 -3.70 -14.20
CA ASP A 194 -6.87 -2.83 -13.40
C ASP A 194 -6.98 -1.39 -13.91
N SER A 195 -7.62 -0.53 -13.14
CA SER A 195 -7.79 0.88 -13.45
C SER A 195 -6.74 1.73 -12.75
N GLY A 196 -5.58 1.85 -13.36
CA GLY A 196 -4.50 2.72 -12.90
C GLY A 196 -4.73 4.19 -13.24
N SER A 197 -3.84 5.04 -12.75
CA SER A 197 -3.90 6.51 -12.99
C SER A 197 -3.56 6.92 -14.43
N THR A 198 -2.78 6.12 -15.14
CA THR A 198 -2.30 6.41 -16.51
C THR A 198 -2.87 5.45 -17.54
N SER A 199 -2.94 4.16 -17.22
CA SER A 199 -3.51 3.11 -18.05
C SER A 199 -4.59 2.34 -17.31
N THR A 200 -5.55 1.83 -18.07
CA THR A 200 -6.54 0.84 -17.63
C THR A 200 -6.26 -0.41 -18.43
N ASN A 201 -6.07 -1.53 -17.71
CA ASN A 201 -5.65 -2.80 -18.27
C ASN A 201 -6.76 -3.83 -18.00
N ALA A 202 -7.01 -4.75 -18.94
CA ALA A 202 -7.97 -5.82 -18.73
C ALA A 202 -7.46 -7.15 -19.26
N VAL A 203 -7.87 -8.22 -18.60
CA VAL A 203 -7.57 -9.60 -18.96
C VAL A 203 -8.85 -10.42 -18.92
N ILE A 204 -9.11 -11.20 -19.96
CA ILE A 204 -10.10 -12.28 -19.95
C ILE A 204 -9.35 -13.60 -19.77
N MET A 205 -9.82 -14.42 -18.85
CA MET A 205 -9.24 -15.72 -18.49
C MET A 205 -10.31 -16.80 -18.58
N ASN A 206 -9.93 -18.00 -19.07
CA ASN A 206 -10.81 -19.16 -19.08
C ASN A 206 -10.67 -19.98 -17.78
N ASP A 207 -11.49 -21.02 -17.64
CA ASP A 207 -11.50 -21.97 -16.52
C ASP A 207 -10.23 -22.81 -16.40
N GLU A 208 -9.42 -22.90 -17.47
CA GLU A 208 -8.10 -23.55 -17.46
C GLU A 208 -6.97 -22.59 -17.01
N ARG A 209 -7.32 -21.38 -16.56
CA ARG A 209 -6.42 -20.29 -16.18
C ARG A 209 -5.54 -19.77 -17.33
N GLU A 210 -6.00 -19.88 -18.55
CA GLU A 210 -5.31 -19.33 -19.69
C GLU A 210 -5.82 -17.91 -20.00
N ILE A 211 -4.94 -17.00 -20.31
CA ILE A 211 -5.28 -15.66 -20.79
C ILE A 211 -5.78 -15.76 -22.22
N VAL A 212 -7.08 -15.51 -22.42
CA VAL A 212 -7.75 -15.55 -23.73
C VAL A 212 -7.54 -14.23 -24.49
N ALA A 213 -7.59 -13.13 -23.78
CA ALA A 213 -7.35 -11.80 -24.31
C ALA A 213 -6.81 -10.86 -23.24
N SER A 214 -5.98 -9.92 -23.66
CA SER A 214 -5.50 -8.79 -22.87
C SER A 214 -5.71 -7.49 -23.63
N CYS A 215 -5.93 -6.38 -22.92
CA CYS A 215 -6.06 -5.06 -23.53
C CYS A 215 -5.50 -4.01 -22.58
N VAL A 216 -4.90 -2.96 -23.14
CA VAL A 216 -4.35 -1.80 -22.42
C VAL A 216 -4.83 -0.52 -23.09
N VAL A 217 -5.48 0.37 -22.35
CA VAL A 217 -5.93 1.68 -22.85
C VAL A 217 -5.48 2.79 -21.92
N ARG A 218 -5.35 4.02 -22.40
CA ARG A 218 -5.08 5.17 -21.53
C ARG A 218 -6.30 5.48 -20.67
N THR A 219 -6.11 5.69 -19.37
CA THR A 219 -7.21 5.98 -18.41
C THR A 219 -7.91 7.29 -18.74
N GLY A 220 -7.16 8.35 -19.09
CA GLY A 220 -7.75 9.68 -19.29
C GLY A 220 -8.22 10.32 -17.97
N ALA A 221 -9.12 11.31 -18.07
CA ALA A 221 -9.58 12.09 -16.92
C ALA A 221 -10.61 11.39 -16.04
N LYS A 222 -11.34 10.41 -16.57
CA LYS A 222 -12.38 9.65 -15.86
C LYS A 222 -12.15 8.16 -16.01
N SER A 223 -11.88 7.48 -14.90
CA SER A 223 -11.63 6.04 -14.86
C SER A 223 -12.83 5.19 -15.31
N GLY A 224 -14.05 5.63 -15.03
CA GLY A 224 -15.27 4.94 -15.49
C GLY A 224 -15.41 4.90 -17.02
N ASP A 225 -15.03 5.98 -17.72
CA ASP A 225 -15.09 6.03 -19.19
C ASP A 225 -14.06 5.10 -19.82
N SER A 226 -12.83 5.03 -19.27
CA SER A 226 -11.79 4.10 -19.73
C SER A 226 -12.18 2.64 -19.45
N ALA A 227 -12.82 2.37 -18.32
CA ALA A 227 -13.30 1.04 -17.98
C ALA A 227 -14.38 0.55 -18.97
N ASN A 228 -15.33 1.41 -19.34
CA ASN A 228 -16.33 1.06 -20.36
C ASN A 228 -15.70 0.84 -21.74
N ARG A 229 -14.73 1.66 -22.12
CA ARG A 229 -14.01 1.52 -23.39
C ARG A 229 -13.23 0.21 -23.44
N ILE A 230 -12.45 -0.10 -22.40
CA ILE A 230 -11.65 -1.32 -22.38
C ILE A 230 -12.52 -2.58 -22.35
N LEU A 231 -13.69 -2.53 -21.70
CA LEU A 231 -14.67 -3.63 -21.71
C LEU A 231 -15.10 -3.96 -23.14
N GLN A 232 -15.46 -2.94 -23.93
CA GLN A 232 -15.87 -3.13 -25.32
C GLN A 232 -14.72 -3.65 -26.19
N GLU A 233 -13.52 -3.09 -26.04
CA GLU A 233 -12.36 -3.47 -26.83
C GLU A 233 -11.91 -4.90 -26.55
N ILE A 234 -11.86 -5.31 -25.29
CA ILE A 234 -11.39 -6.66 -24.93
C ILE A 234 -12.42 -7.72 -25.31
N LEU A 235 -13.72 -7.46 -25.12
CA LEU A 235 -14.78 -8.39 -25.58
C LEU A 235 -14.74 -8.59 -27.09
N LYS A 236 -14.55 -7.50 -27.86
CA LYS A 236 -14.38 -7.59 -29.31
C LYS A 236 -13.13 -8.39 -29.69
N LYS A 237 -11.99 -8.17 -28.99
CA LYS A 237 -10.73 -8.89 -29.21
C LYS A 237 -10.88 -10.39 -28.94
N ALA A 238 -11.63 -10.75 -27.89
CA ALA A 238 -11.89 -12.13 -27.50
C ALA A 238 -13.00 -12.81 -28.34
N GLY A 239 -13.79 -12.05 -29.09
CA GLY A 239 -14.97 -12.56 -29.80
C GLY A 239 -16.10 -13.00 -28.87
N LEU A 240 -16.21 -12.38 -27.68
CA LEU A 240 -17.16 -12.71 -26.62
C LEU A 240 -18.16 -11.58 -26.42
N ALA A 241 -19.33 -11.93 -25.88
CA ALA A 241 -20.32 -10.98 -25.39
C ALA A 241 -20.20 -10.78 -23.87
N ARG A 242 -20.76 -9.69 -23.32
CA ARG A 242 -20.73 -9.44 -21.87
C ARG A 242 -21.33 -10.58 -21.04
N GLN A 243 -22.36 -11.22 -21.56
CA GLN A 243 -23.05 -12.34 -20.91
C GLN A 243 -22.22 -13.63 -20.81
N ASP A 244 -21.15 -13.73 -21.61
CA ASP A 244 -20.21 -14.87 -21.57
C ASP A 244 -19.20 -14.74 -20.42
N ILE A 245 -19.11 -13.56 -19.80
CA ILE A 245 -18.24 -13.30 -18.65
C ILE A 245 -19.02 -13.55 -17.36
N ALA A 246 -18.64 -14.59 -16.65
CA ALA A 246 -19.31 -15.05 -15.42
C ALA A 246 -19.07 -14.12 -14.23
N TRP A 247 -17.87 -13.53 -14.10
CA TRP A 247 -17.50 -12.64 -12.99
C TRP A 247 -16.45 -11.63 -13.41
N ILE A 248 -16.56 -10.40 -12.90
CA ILE A 248 -15.61 -9.33 -13.14
C ILE A 248 -15.07 -8.82 -11.82
N VAL A 249 -13.74 -8.84 -11.65
CA VAL A 249 -13.06 -8.20 -10.52
C VAL A 249 -12.32 -6.96 -11.00
N SER A 250 -12.50 -5.85 -10.30
CA SER A 250 -11.75 -4.62 -10.56
C SER A 250 -10.70 -4.37 -9.50
N THR A 251 -9.58 -3.79 -9.93
CA THR A 251 -8.45 -3.40 -9.10
C THR A 251 -7.88 -2.05 -9.54
N GLY A 252 -6.81 -1.60 -8.89
CA GLY A 252 -6.18 -0.31 -9.15
C GLY A 252 -6.84 0.84 -8.38
N TYR A 253 -6.26 2.03 -8.53
CA TYR A 253 -6.74 3.24 -7.86
C TYR A 253 -8.18 3.59 -8.24
N GLY A 254 -8.56 3.37 -9.51
CA GLY A 254 -9.89 3.65 -10.05
C GLY A 254 -10.93 2.55 -9.82
N ARG A 255 -10.61 1.44 -9.14
CA ARG A 255 -11.47 0.25 -8.99
C ARG A 255 -12.90 0.55 -8.54
N VAL A 256 -13.05 1.48 -7.59
CA VAL A 256 -14.37 1.84 -7.03
C VAL A 256 -15.28 2.54 -8.05
N SER A 257 -14.71 3.11 -9.10
CA SER A 257 -15.45 3.81 -10.17
C SER A 257 -15.97 2.87 -11.24
N ILE A 258 -15.65 1.57 -11.19
CA ILE A 258 -16.07 0.56 -12.18
C ILE A 258 -17.35 -0.10 -11.68
N THR A 259 -18.48 0.51 -12.02
CA THR A 259 -19.80 0.13 -11.49
C THR A 259 -20.35 -1.22 -12.00
N PHE A 260 -19.77 -1.77 -13.07
CA PHE A 260 -20.16 -3.05 -13.64
C PHE A 260 -19.30 -4.22 -13.16
N ALA A 261 -18.29 -3.97 -12.33
CA ALA A 261 -17.52 -5.03 -11.67
C ALA A 261 -18.34 -5.62 -10.51
N ASP A 262 -18.25 -6.94 -10.36
CA ASP A 262 -18.95 -7.69 -9.32
C ASP A 262 -18.24 -7.58 -7.97
N GLU A 263 -16.91 -7.39 -7.98
CA GLU A 263 -16.08 -7.26 -6.77
C GLU A 263 -14.89 -6.35 -7.00
N ASN A 264 -14.42 -5.72 -5.92
CA ASN A 264 -13.19 -4.90 -5.90
C ASN A 264 -12.16 -5.57 -5.00
N VAL A 265 -10.94 -5.74 -5.50
CA VAL A 265 -9.78 -6.25 -4.76
C VAL A 265 -8.65 -5.23 -4.88
N THR A 266 -7.81 -5.09 -3.86
CA THR A 266 -6.71 -4.11 -3.91
C THR A 266 -5.66 -4.48 -4.96
N GLU A 267 -5.00 -3.47 -5.48
CA GLU A 267 -3.90 -3.65 -6.44
C GLU A 267 -2.73 -4.42 -5.85
N ILE A 268 -2.51 -4.32 -4.55
CA ILE A 268 -1.44 -5.05 -3.86
C ILE A 268 -1.67 -6.56 -3.96
N SER A 269 -2.87 -7.02 -3.60
CA SER A 269 -3.25 -8.43 -3.67
C SER A 269 -3.28 -8.94 -5.11
N CYS A 270 -3.81 -8.12 -6.04
CA CYS A 270 -3.87 -8.49 -7.45
C CYS A 270 -2.47 -8.58 -8.08
N HIS A 271 -1.56 -7.61 -7.86
CA HIS A 271 -0.19 -7.70 -8.35
C HIS A 271 0.55 -8.89 -7.76
N GLY A 272 0.39 -9.17 -6.45
CA GLY A 272 0.97 -10.35 -5.81
C GLY A 272 0.58 -11.63 -6.52
N ARG A 273 -0.72 -11.81 -6.71
CA ARG A 273 -1.28 -13.01 -7.33
C ARG A 273 -0.96 -13.16 -8.81
N GLY A 274 -1.04 -12.04 -9.55
CA GLY A 274 -0.69 -12.03 -10.98
C GLY A 274 0.80 -12.30 -11.21
N ALA A 275 1.68 -11.75 -10.39
CA ALA A 275 3.11 -11.99 -10.46
C ALA A 275 3.44 -13.47 -10.18
N HIS A 276 2.83 -14.06 -9.16
CA HIS A 276 3.01 -15.49 -8.83
C HIS A 276 2.48 -16.41 -9.95
N TYR A 277 1.43 -16.01 -10.66
CA TYR A 277 0.94 -16.72 -11.84
C TYR A 277 1.98 -16.76 -12.98
N PHE A 278 2.61 -15.61 -13.27
CA PHE A 278 3.65 -15.55 -14.32
C PHE A 278 4.97 -16.22 -13.91
N ASN A 279 5.31 -16.13 -12.62
CA ASN A 279 6.52 -16.74 -12.06
C ASN A 279 6.27 -17.23 -10.63
N PRO A 280 5.99 -18.53 -10.43
CA PRO A 280 5.74 -19.09 -9.09
C PRO A 280 6.90 -18.99 -8.11
N SER A 281 8.13 -18.76 -8.59
CA SER A 281 9.28 -18.57 -7.72
C SER A 281 9.46 -17.13 -7.22
N VAL A 282 8.68 -16.17 -7.73
CA VAL A 282 8.80 -14.76 -7.32
C VAL A 282 8.57 -14.59 -5.81
N ARG A 283 9.42 -13.77 -5.19
CA ARG A 283 9.29 -13.39 -3.77
C ARG A 283 9.17 -11.89 -3.58
N THR A 284 9.74 -11.10 -4.48
CA THR A 284 9.71 -9.64 -4.38
C THR A 284 9.29 -9.04 -5.71
N ILE A 285 8.27 -8.21 -5.67
CA ILE A 285 7.74 -7.50 -6.84
C ILE A 285 8.04 -6.01 -6.67
N LEU A 286 8.57 -5.40 -7.70
CA LEU A 286 8.66 -3.96 -7.85
C LEU A 286 7.68 -3.53 -8.94
N ASP A 287 6.57 -2.93 -8.53
CA ASP A 287 5.61 -2.33 -9.46
C ASP A 287 5.87 -0.85 -9.58
N ILE A 288 6.11 -0.37 -10.80
CA ILE A 288 6.27 1.06 -11.08
C ILE A 288 5.24 1.48 -12.11
N GLY A 289 4.20 2.13 -11.59
CA GLY A 289 3.11 2.72 -12.36
C GLY A 289 3.41 4.13 -12.86
N GLY A 290 2.38 4.78 -13.38
CA GLY A 290 2.47 6.16 -13.86
C GLY A 290 2.63 7.19 -12.73
N GLN A 291 1.99 7.00 -11.58
CA GLN A 291 1.99 7.99 -10.48
C GLN A 291 2.47 7.44 -9.14
N ASP A 292 2.62 6.15 -9.03
CA ASP A 292 3.00 5.46 -7.80
C ASP A 292 4.02 4.36 -8.09
N SER A 293 4.65 3.88 -7.03
CA SER A 293 5.49 2.70 -7.05
C SER A 293 5.26 1.85 -5.80
N LYS A 294 5.36 0.54 -5.95
CA LYS A 294 5.07 -0.42 -4.89
C LYS A 294 6.18 -1.47 -4.84
N ALA A 295 6.55 -1.84 -3.62
CA ALA A 295 7.33 -3.04 -3.37
C ALA A 295 6.43 -4.02 -2.61
N ILE A 296 6.27 -5.23 -3.12
CA ILE A 296 5.40 -6.26 -2.55
C ILE A 296 6.26 -7.50 -2.32
N ARG A 297 6.24 -8.02 -1.10
CA ARG A 297 6.90 -9.26 -0.76
C ARG A 297 5.87 -10.38 -0.62
N LEU A 298 6.17 -11.52 -1.22
CA LEU A 298 5.33 -12.71 -1.18
C LEU A 298 5.96 -13.79 -0.28
N ASN A 299 5.09 -14.60 0.33
CA ASN A 299 5.50 -15.87 0.93
C ASN A 299 5.69 -16.96 -0.14
N ALA A 300 6.04 -18.18 0.29
CA ALA A 300 6.24 -19.32 -0.60
C ALA A 300 4.98 -19.75 -1.37
N ASP A 301 3.81 -19.45 -0.83
CA ASP A 301 2.50 -19.79 -1.42
C ASP A 301 1.99 -18.70 -2.39
N GLY A 302 2.76 -17.61 -2.58
CA GLY A 302 2.40 -16.49 -3.45
C GLY A 302 1.45 -15.48 -2.80
N GLU A 303 1.25 -15.55 -1.49
CA GLU A 303 0.43 -14.59 -0.75
C GLU A 303 1.27 -13.39 -0.31
N VAL A 304 0.62 -12.24 -0.21
CA VAL A 304 1.27 -10.99 0.21
C VAL A 304 1.67 -11.09 1.68
N ALA A 305 2.98 -11.09 1.93
CA ALA A 305 3.56 -11.10 3.27
C ALA A 305 3.83 -9.69 3.81
N ASP A 306 4.20 -8.76 2.93
CA ASP A 306 4.46 -7.36 3.28
C ASP A 306 4.41 -6.49 2.04
N PHE A 307 4.15 -5.19 2.20
CA PHE A 307 4.19 -4.24 1.10
C PHE A 307 4.49 -2.82 1.55
N VAL A 308 5.06 -2.06 0.65
CA VAL A 308 5.33 -0.62 0.84
C VAL A 308 4.95 0.12 -0.44
N MET A 309 4.27 1.25 -0.30
CA MET A 309 3.83 2.09 -1.43
C MET A 309 4.44 3.49 -1.33
N ASN A 310 4.80 4.04 -2.49
CA ASN A 310 5.09 5.46 -2.69
C ASN A 310 4.06 6.03 -3.69
N ASP A 311 3.09 6.74 -3.18
CA ASP A 311 1.97 7.33 -3.93
C ASP A 311 1.83 8.85 -3.69
N LYS A 312 2.79 9.43 -2.96
CA LYS A 312 2.83 10.88 -2.67
C LYS A 312 3.87 11.65 -3.47
N CYS A 313 4.83 10.94 -4.09
CA CYS A 313 5.95 11.57 -4.76
C CYS A 313 6.12 11.01 -6.17
N ALA A 314 6.04 11.87 -7.18
CA ALA A 314 6.22 11.49 -8.58
C ALA A 314 7.64 10.99 -8.88
N ALA A 315 8.65 11.41 -8.10
CA ALA A 315 10.02 10.92 -8.29
C ALA A 315 10.08 9.40 -8.09
N GLY A 316 10.57 8.68 -9.09
CA GLY A 316 10.58 7.22 -9.10
C GLY A 316 9.33 6.58 -9.71
N THR A 317 8.58 7.30 -10.55
CA THR A 317 7.38 6.82 -11.25
C THR A 317 7.45 7.12 -12.75
N GLY A 318 6.52 6.58 -13.54
CA GLY A 318 6.43 6.85 -14.98
C GLY A 318 6.29 8.34 -15.31
N ARG A 319 5.56 9.11 -14.50
CA ARG A 319 5.43 10.56 -14.70
C ARG A 319 6.75 11.32 -14.57
N PHE A 320 7.65 10.86 -13.74
CA PHE A 320 8.98 11.43 -13.67
C PHE A 320 9.73 11.22 -14.98
N LEU A 321 9.67 10.00 -15.54
CA LEU A 321 10.25 9.70 -16.85
C LEU A 321 9.62 10.54 -17.96
N GLU A 322 8.30 10.67 -18.01
CA GLU A 322 7.59 11.50 -18.98
C GLU A 322 8.02 12.99 -18.93
N MET A 323 8.17 13.51 -17.72
CA MET A 323 8.60 14.89 -17.52
C MET A 323 10.04 15.09 -18.06
N ILE A 324 10.94 14.20 -17.67
CA ILE A 324 12.35 14.30 -18.11
C ILE A 324 12.51 14.05 -19.61
N ALA A 325 11.77 13.10 -20.20
CA ALA A 325 11.79 12.88 -21.65
C ALA A 325 11.40 14.15 -22.42
N ARG A 326 10.37 14.88 -21.96
CA ARG A 326 9.99 16.18 -22.53
C ARG A 326 11.10 17.23 -22.39
N THR A 327 11.73 17.32 -21.22
CA THR A 327 12.83 18.26 -20.96
C THR A 327 14.05 17.95 -21.84
N LEU A 328 14.31 16.67 -22.13
CA LEU A 328 15.35 16.23 -23.04
C LEU A 328 14.94 16.31 -24.52
N GLU A 329 13.69 16.69 -24.84
CA GLU A 329 13.14 16.67 -26.19
C GLU A 329 13.34 15.29 -26.86
N MET A 330 12.88 14.23 -26.14
CA MET A 330 12.95 12.83 -26.57
C MET A 330 11.57 12.18 -26.40
N ASP A 331 11.29 11.15 -27.20
CA ASP A 331 10.18 10.26 -26.91
C ASP A 331 10.49 9.42 -25.65
N ILE A 332 9.46 9.13 -24.86
CA ILE A 332 9.63 8.35 -23.62
C ILE A 332 10.17 6.95 -23.90
N ASP A 333 9.81 6.37 -25.04
CA ASP A 333 10.25 5.03 -25.45
C ASP A 333 11.74 5.02 -25.85
N ASP A 334 12.32 6.15 -26.24
CA ASP A 334 13.74 6.29 -26.59
C ASP A 334 14.63 6.52 -25.36
N LEU A 335 14.07 6.96 -24.24
CA LEU A 335 14.86 7.32 -23.05
C LEU A 335 15.63 6.13 -22.48
N GLY A 336 15.00 4.96 -22.40
CA GLY A 336 15.65 3.74 -21.91
C GLY A 336 16.79 3.26 -22.81
N PRO A 337 16.56 3.08 -24.12
CA PRO A 337 17.62 2.76 -25.08
C PRO A 337 18.79 3.76 -25.09
N ALA A 338 18.50 5.06 -24.96
CA ALA A 338 19.54 6.08 -24.86
C ALA A 338 20.36 5.93 -23.57
N ALA A 339 19.71 5.68 -22.44
CA ALA A 339 20.40 5.48 -21.15
C ALA A 339 21.42 4.33 -21.20
N LEU A 340 21.15 3.28 -21.98
CA LEU A 340 22.07 2.14 -22.16
C LEU A 340 23.32 2.49 -22.99
N GLN A 341 23.31 3.63 -23.69
CA GLN A 341 24.43 4.11 -24.49
C GLN A 341 25.29 5.13 -23.74
N SER A 342 24.99 5.38 -22.48
CA SER A 342 25.74 6.32 -21.64
C SER A 342 27.21 5.96 -21.55
N THR A 343 28.06 6.96 -21.62
CA THR A 343 29.52 6.84 -21.51
C THR A 343 30.09 7.53 -20.28
N GLU A 344 29.33 8.46 -19.69
CA GLU A 344 29.70 9.18 -18.48
C GLU A 344 28.67 8.93 -17.35
N GLU A 345 29.13 8.65 -16.15
CA GLU A 345 28.25 8.57 -14.98
C GLU A 345 27.85 9.96 -14.50
N ILE A 346 26.59 10.29 -14.69
CA ILE A 346 25.97 11.49 -14.13
C ILE A 346 25.09 11.08 -12.95
N GLU A 347 25.22 11.78 -11.83
CA GLU A 347 24.35 11.62 -10.66
C GLU A 347 23.28 12.71 -10.64
N ILE A 348 22.02 12.31 -10.62
CA ILE A 348 20.90 13.22 -10.33
C ILE A 348 20.67 13.19 -8.82
N THR A 349 21.02 14.29 -8.15
CA THR A 349 21.04 14.36 -6.68
C THR A 349 19.71 14.73 -6.08
N SER A 350 18.86 15.41 -6.85
CA SER A 350 17.59 15.93 -6.36
C SER A 350 16.54 14.83 -6.21
N MET A 351 16.05 14.67 -4.98
CA MET A 351 15.00 13.70 -4.66
C MET A 351 13.59 14.17 -5.07
N CYS A 352 13.38 15.46 -5.29
CA CYS A 352 12.12 16.03 -5.72
C CYS A 352 12.13 16.19 -7.23
N SER A 353 11.05 15.78 -7.92
CA SER A 353 10.92 15.85 -9.38
C SER A 353 11.13 17.27 -9.93
N VAL A 354 10.65 18.30 -9.24
CA VAL A 354 10.81 19.71 -9.68
C VAL A 354 12.28 20.16 -9.65
N PHE A 355 13.02 19.79 -8.61
CA PHE A 355 14.44 20.11 -8.52
C PHE A 355 15.28 19.26 -9.47
N ALA A 356 14.91 17.99 -9.66
CA ALA A 356 15.56 17.12 -10.64
C ALA A 356 15.41 17.65 -12.07
N GLU A 357 14.24 18.20 -12.44
CA GLU A 357 14.04 18.87 -13.72
C GLU A 357 14.99 20.06 -13.91
N SER A 358 15.12 20.91 -12.89
CA SER A 358 16.06 22.04 -12.91
C SER A 358 17.52 21.58 -13.01
N GLU A 359 17.87 20.49 -12.36
CA GLU A 359 19.22 19.87 -12.45
C GLU A 359 19.48 19.34 -13.87
N VAL A 360 18.51 18.67 -14.49
CA VAL A 360 18.60 18.21 -15.89
C VAL A 360 18.75 19.39 -16.86
N ILE A 361 17.99 20.47 -16.70
CA ILE A 361 18.16 21.70 -17.51
C ILE A 361 19.58 22.25 -17.38
N SER A 362 20.14 22.26 -16.16
CA SER A 362 21.53 22.71 -15.94
C SER A 362 22.56 21.80 -16.62
N LEU A 363 22.33 20.48 -16.62
CA LEU A 363 23.20 19.52 -17.31
C LEU A 363 23.16 19.72 -18.84
N ILE A 364 21.98 19.97 -19.41
CA ILE A 364 21.82 20.32 -20.84
C ILE A 364 22.60 21.60 -21.16
N ALA A 365 22.44 22.63 -20.31
CA ALA A 365 23.15 23.90 -20.51
C ALA A 365 24.68 23.74 -20.41
N ASN A 366 25.17 22.74 -19.69
CA ASN A 366 26.57 22.38 -19.59
C ASN A 366 27.03 21.38 -20.68
N ASN A 367 26.24 21.22 -21.76
CA ASN A 367 26.52 20.35 -22.89
C ASN A 367 26.77 18.88 -22.53
N LYS A 368 26.10 18.36 -21.50
CA LYS A 368 26.13 16.93 -21.20
C LYS A 368 25.27 16.16 -22.22
N GLU A 369 25.73 14.98 -22.60
CA GLU A 369 25.04 14.14 -23.58
C GLU A 369 23.68 13.65 -23.01
N LYS A 370 22.66 13.65 -23.88
CA LYS A 370 21.31 13.18 -23.47
C LYS A 370 21.31 11.74 -22.95
N ALA A 371 22.16 10.88 -23.48
CA ALA A 371 22.33 9.50 -23.04
C ALA A 371 22.81 9.41 -21.59
N ASP A 372 23.79 10.25 -21.23
CA ASP A 372 24.36 10.27 -19.88
C ASP A 372 23.36 10.82 -18.85
N ILE A 373 22.60 11.87 -19.24
CA ILE A 373 21.53 12.42 -18.41
C ILE A 373 20.42 11.35 -18.22
N ALA A 374 20.00 10.67 -19.30
CA ALA A 374 18.99 9.62 -19.25
C ALA A 374 19.39 8.47 -18.32
N ASN A 375 20.66 8.05 -18.35
CA ASN A 375 21.20 7.06 -17.44
C ASN A 375 21.17 7.55 -15.97
N GLY A 376 21.57 8.79 -15.71
CA GLY A 376 21.46 9.40 -14.38
C GLY A 376 20.04 9.38 -13.83
N VAL A 377 19.04 9.66 -14.65
CA VAL A 377 17.61 9.58 -14.32
C VAL A 377 17.18 8.16 -13.99
N CYS A 378 17.57 7.17 -14.81
CA CYS A 378 17.27 5.75 -14.56
C CYS A 378 17.88 5.29 -13.21
N ARG A 379 19.10 5.71 -12.90
CA ARG A 379 19.77 5.43 -11.62
C ARG A 379 19.07 6.10 -10.44
N ALA A 380 18.56 7.33 -10.60
CA ALA A 380 17.79 8.00 -9.55
C ALA A 380 16.50 7.23 -9.22
N ILE A 381 15.79 6.70 -10.24
CA ILE A 381 14.64 5.81 -10.05
C ILE A 381 15.05 4.52 -9.34
N ALA A 382 16.16 3.90 -9.76
CA ALA A 382 16.67 2.68 -9.13
C ALA A 382 17.01 2.88 -7.64
N ASN A 383 17.63 4.01 -7.28
CA ASN A 383 17.91 4.35 -5.88
C ASN A 383 16.64 4.48 -5.03
N LYS A 384 15.60 5.08 -5.59
CA LYS A 384 14.29 5.22 -4.95
C LYS A 384 13.61 3.86 -4.77
N SER A 385 13.62 3.06 -5.84
CA SER A 385 13.07 1.70 -5.86
C SER A 385 13.77 0.78 -4.85
N TYR A 386 15.09 0.85 -4.77
CA TYR A 386 15.87 0.09 -3.79
C TYR A 386 15.50 0.43 -2.34
N SER A 387 15.30 1.71 -2.06
CA SER A 387 14.85 2.14 -0.74
C SER A 387 13.46 1.59 -0.40
N LEU A 388 12.57 1.49 -1.39
CA LEU A 388 11.24 0.91 -1.23
C LEU A 388 11.32 -0.60 -1.00
N LEU A 389 12.11 -1.31 -1.81
CA LEU A 389 12.36 -2.75 -1.70
C LEU A 389 12.93 -3.12 -0.34
N LYS A 390 13.93 -2.38 0.15
CA LYS A 390 14.49 -2.60 1.50
C LYS A 390 13.46 -2.49 2.61
N ARG A 391 12.55 -1.54 2.50
CA ARG A 391 11.48 -1.34 3.50
C ARG A 391 10.47 -2.48 3.49
N ALA A 392 10.19 -3.07 2.33
CA ALA A 392 9.31 -4.24 2.21
C ALA A 392 9.99 -5.54 2.69
N GLY A 393 11.33 -5.54 2.83
CA GLY A 393 12.10 -6.74 3.17
C GLY A 393 12.26 -7.62 1.95
N MET A 394 13.14 -7.20 1.03
CA MET A 394 13.35 -7.90 -0.25
C MET A 394 13.95 -9.30 -0.08
N GLU A 395 13.43 -10.24 -0.85
CA GLU A 395 13.88 -11.62 -0.98
C GLU A 395 14.03 -11.96 -2.48
N GLU A 396 15.01 -12.80 -2.87
CA GLU A 396 15.09 -13.37 -4.21
C GLU A 396 13.95 -14.38 -4.43
N ALA A 397 13.32 -14.52 -5.62
CA ALA A 397 13.58 -13.91 -6.90
C ALA A 397 12.74 -12.65 -7.10
N PHE A 398 13.25 -11.72 -7.91
CA PHE A 398 12.64 -10.42 -8.16
C PHE A 398 11.86 -10.40 -9.47
N MET A 399 10.76 -9.67 -9.48
CA MET A 399 9.97 -9.36 -10.68
C MET A 399 9.68 -7.86 -10.73
N MET A 400 9.76 -7.26 -11.92
CA MET A 400 9.31 -5.89 -12.13
C MET A 400 8.04 -5.87 -12.99
N THR A 401 7.06 -5.04 -12.59
CA THR A 401 5.74 -4.89 -13.22
C THR A 401 5.42 -3.41 -13.47
N GLY A 402 4.30 -3.16 -14.14
CA GLY A 402 3.87 -1.81 -14.49
C GLY A 402 4.51 -1.30 -15.77
N GLY A 403 4.06 -0.13 -16.24
CA GLY A 403 4.49 0.43 -17.51
C GLY A 403 6.00 0.74 -17.60
N VAL A 404 6.62 1.09 -16.47
CA VAL A 404 8.06 1.41 -16.41
C VAL A 404 8.94 0.16 -16.58
N ALA A 405 8.42 -1.04 -16.36
CA ALA A 405 9.14 -2.29 -16.65
C ALA A 405 9.48 -2.49 -18.15
N LYS A 406 8.87 -1.71 -19.04
CA LYS A 406 9.21 -1.65 -20.46
C LYS A 406 10.45 -0.80 -20.78
N ASN A 407 10.92 -0.01 -19.82
CA ASN A 407 12.09 0.85 -20.01
C ASN A 407 13.38 0.08 -19.66
N PRO A 408 14.20 -0.31 -20.64
CA PRO A 408 15.37 -1.17 -20.42
C PRO A 408 16.46 -0.47 -19.58
N GLY A 409 16.55 0.87 -19.65
CA GLY A 409 17.50 1.63 -18.84
C GLY A 409 17.16 1.59 -17.36
N VAL A 410 15.87 1.70 -17.02
CA VAL A 410 15.42 1.59 -15.61
C VAL A 410 15.58 0.15 -15.12
N VAL A 411 15.20 -0.85 -15.93
CA VAL A 411 15.38 -2.28 -15.58
C VAL A 411 16.83 -2.54 -15.23
N ARG A 412 17.76 -2.16 -16.13
CA ARG A 412 19.20 -2.33 -15.93
C ARG A 412 19.70 -1.62 -14.68
N ALA A 413 19.31 -0.36 -14.48
CA ALA A 413 19.72 0.40 -13.31
C ALA A 413 19.22 -0.21 -11.98
N VAL A 414 18.02 -0.80 -11.97
CA VAL A 414 17.49 -1.51 -10.79
C VAL A 414 18.26 -2.81 -10.56
N GLU A 415 18.50 -3.62 -11.60
CA GLU A 415 19.30 -4.86 -11.52
C GLU A 415 20.71 -4.59 -10.96
N ASP A 416 21.37 -3.56 -11.50
CA ASP A 416 22.69 -3.13 -10.99
C ASP A 416 22.64 -2.70 -9.53
N LYS A 417 21.53 -2.09 -9.10
CA LYS A 417 21.37 -1.61 -7.72
C LYS A 417 21.06 -2.73 -6.73
N ILE A 418 20.23 -3.70 -7.12
CA ILE A 418 19.88 -4.84 -6.25
C ILE A 418 20.89 -5.99 -6.36
N GLN A 419 21.80 -5.96 -7.34
CA GLN A 419 22.79 -7.01 -7.67
C GLN A 419 22.11 -8.37 -7.96
N ALA A 420 20.94 -8.32 -8.64
CA ALA A 420 20.18 -9.49 -9.03
C ALA A 420 19.40 -9.21 -10.33
N SER A 421 19.02 -10.26 -11.05
CA SER A 421 18.19 -10.13 -12.25
C SER A 421 16.72 -9.96 -11.91
N LEU A 422 16.03 -9.16 -12.73
CA LEU A 422 14.59 -8.97 -12.69
C LEU A 422 13.89 -9.85 -13.72
N TYR A 423 12.92 -10.61 -13.30
CA TYR A 423 11.98 -11.23 -14.23
C TYR A 423 11.00 -10.17 -14.75
N ILE A 424 10.89 -10.03 -16.06
CA ILE A 424 9.92 -9.18 -16.74
C ILE A 424 9.05 -10.09 -17.60
N CYS A 425 7.74 -10.13 -17.33
CA CYS A 425 6.82 -10.88 -18.19
C CYS A 425 6.59 -10.12 -19.51
N PRO A 426 6.10 -10.80 -20.58
CA PRO A 426 5.92 -10.17 -21.89
C PRO A 426 5.05 -8.91 -21.89
N GLU A 427 4.03 -8.88 -21.06
CA GLU A 427 3.11 -7.74 -20.87
C GLU A 427 3.10 -7.32 -19.40
N PRO A 428 4.11 -6.58 -18.90
CA PRO A 428 4.23 -6.27 -17.47
C PRO A 428 3.11 -5.36 -16.93
N GLU A 429 2.35 -4.72 -17.79
CA GLU A 429 1.22 -3.85 -17.43
C GLU A 429 -0.03 -4.62 -17.03
N ILE A 430 -0.21 -5.86 -17.53
CA ILE A 430 -1.44 -6.62 -17.26
C ILE A 430 -1.38 -7.47 -16.00
N VAL A 431 -0.28 -7.44 -15.25
CA VAL A 431 -0.08 -8.31 -14.07
C VAL A 431 -1.17 -8.08 -13.02
N GLY A 432 -1.52 -6.82 -12.74
CA GLY A 432 -2.62 -6.48 -11.82
C GLY A 432 -3.98 -7.01 -12.32
N ALA A 433 -4.29 -6.80 -13.61
CA ALA A 433 -5.52 -7.31 -14.22
C ALA A 433 -5.57 -8.84 -14.25
N THR A 434 -4.42 -9.51 -14.46
CA THR A 434 -4.31 -10.98 -14.39
C THR A 434 -4.63 -11.48 -12.98
N GLY A 435 -4.08 -10.85 -11.94
CA GLY A 435 -4.41 -11.17 -10.57
C GLY A 435 -5.90 -10.98 -10.24
N ALA A 436 -6.50 -9.89 -10.73
CA ALA A 436 -7.94 -9.65 -10.59
C ALA A 436 -8.76 -10.75 -11.30
N ALA A 437 -8.37 -11.19 -12.50
CA ALA A 437 -9.03 -12.30 -13.20
C ALA A 437 -8.92 -13.62 -12.41
N LEU A 438 -7.78 -13.88 -11.76
CA LEU A 438 -7.61 -15.05 -10.90
C LEU A 438 -8.52 -15.01 -9.67
N TYR A 439 -8.73 -13.83 -9.07
CA TYR A 439 -9.72 -13.66 -7.99
C TYR A 439 -11.14 -13.90 -8.50
N ALA A 440 -11.48 -13.39 -9.69
CA ALA A 440 -12.77 -13.64 -10.32
C ALA A 440 -13.01 -15.14 -10.57
N LEU A 441 -11.97 -15.86 -11.03
CA LEU A 441 -12.08 -17.30 -11.28
C LEU A 441 -12.32 -18.10 -10.00
N ASP A 442 -11.66 -17.74 -8.89
CA ASP A 442 -11.90 -18.43 -7.62
C ASP A 442 -13.33 -18.25 -7.11
N LYS A 443 -13.97 -17.09 -7.36
CA LYS A 443 -15.35 -16.85 -6.95
C LYS A 443 -16.33 -17.78 -7.67
N VAL A 444 -16.16 -18.00 -8.96
CA VAL A 444 -17.05 -18.86 -9.75
C VAL A 444 -16.74 -20.34 -9.58
N THR A 445 -15.52 -20.70 -9.17
CA THR A 445 -15.16 -22.10 -8.88
C THR A 445 -15.47 -22.53 -7.45
N ALA A 446 -15.66 -21.58 -6.51
CA ALA A 446 -16.05 -21.86 -5.12
C ALA A 446 -17.56 -22.02 -4.91
N GLN A 447 -18.38 -21.62 -5.89
CA GLN A 447 -19.85 -21.81 -5.94
C GLN A 447 -20.19 -23.18 -6.52
#